data_8bda344d9d82510e81bf2b305b821dd1
#
_entry.id   8bda344d9d82510e81bf2b305b821dd1
#
_cell.length_a   1.000
_cell.length_b   1.000
_cell.length_c   1.000
_cell.angle_alpha   90.00
_cell.angle_beta   90.00
_cell.angle_gamma   90.00
#
_symmetry.space_group_name_H-M   'P 1'
#
loop_
_entity.id
_entity.type
_entity.pdbx_description
1 polymer ?
#
loop_
_entity_poly.entity_id
_entity_poly.type
_entity_poly.pdbx_seq_one_letter_code
_entity_poly.pdbx_strand_id
1 'polypeptide(L)'
;VLALCLAPWLVALPDAVAAQGTAADPRLGSGPAPAFGLEQMRRADPLDMRQSLPVTQPDRRPQAVRGTGGEATAPMSAIDWLDALTQAGIARPGAGGAAPFDDSGDIAESALAPEVRTLTLSASDAGAVGLLPASVTGLPTSLWEGAETAALIRRIERLEVDRLPAMQSLLYTLLLAEADPPDASGPQTEDDPLLLARIDKLADLGALDPAMALIERAGQTRSPALFARWFDLSLLSGLESQPCRRIATDPDIAPSQAARIFCMARNSDWDTAALLLETAGALGTLEPSEERLLTRFLHVDLDDGAVPLPPPTEVTPLLFRLSEAIGEPLPTSDLPRAYAYYDLRGRAGWKAALEAAERLARTGALPENRLLGLYSGGRPSASGGIWDRVAALQAFDAAIGAPRPDRALVRETLPPAWEAMQDARLETSFAALYAGRLATYAAEGDAAGRIALRTLLLAPDPTDHLDAISPRTPTEAFLLALARGRPDQVEAPSERARIVARGFSAETELPPRLARLIDDGLLGEAILEAMQLYSFAMEGNVGDTAPAIAAFRALGLEETARAAALQILLLDDRG
;
A
#
# COMPACT_ATOMS: atom_id res chain seq x y z
N VAL A 1 -61.33 -13.33 -3.15
CA VAL A 1 -62.24 -13.47 -4.29
C VAL A 1 -61.50 -13.05 -5.56
N LEU A 2 -61.45 -13.99 -6.50
CA LEU A 2 -61.04 -13.94 -7.92
C LEU A 2 -59.55 -13.69 -8.18
N ALA A 3 -58.78 -14.63 -8.65
CA ALA A 3 -58.80 -15.58 -9.78
C ALA A 3 -57.86 -15.07 -10.91
N LEU A 4 -56.77 -15.84 -11.04
CA LEU A 4 -56.18 -16.45 -12.28
C LEU A 4 -56.19 -15.65 -13.59
N CYS A 5 -54.98 -15.52 -14.17
CA CYS A 5 -54.74 -15.92 -15.56
C CYS A 5 -53.24 -16.17 -15.80
N LEU A 6 -52.92 -17.45 -16.01
CA LEU A 6 -51.69 -17.96 -16.61
C LEU A 6 -51.78 -17.85 -18.13
N ALA A 7 -50.70 -17.41 -18.78
CA ALA A 7 -50.45 -17.72 -20.20
C ALA A 7 -48.94 -17.88 -20.43
N PRO A 8 -48.51 -18.95 -21.10
CA PRO A 8 -47.11 -19.22 -21.40
C PRO A 8 -46.74 -18.63 -22.76
N TRP A 9 -45.59 -17.97 -22.87
CA TRP A 9 -44.98 -17.65 -24.14
C TRP A 9 -43.85 -18.62 -24.46
N LEU A 10 -44.13 -19.50 -25.44
CA LEU A 10 -43.12 -20.21 -26.20
C LEU A 10 -42.39 -19.21 -27.10
N VAL A 11 -41.06 -19.19 -27.02
CA VAL A 11 -40.23 -18.61 -28.08
C VAL A 11 -39.28 -19.65 -28.60
N ALA A 12 -39.38 -19.82 -29.92
CA ALA A 12 -38.69 -20.80 -30.75
C ALA A 12 -37.19 -20.49 -30.90
N LEU A 13 -36.39 -21.57 -30.97
CA LEU A 13 -35.00 -21.56 -31.41
C LEU A 13 -34.93 -21.49 -32.92
N PRO A 14 -33.98 -20.80 -33.55
CA PRO A 14 -33.63 -20.98 -34.95
C PRO A 14 -32.45 -21.96 -35.12
N ASP A 15 -32.55 -22.67 -36.24
CA ASP A 15 -31.75 -23.77 -36.70
C ASP A 15 -30.27 -23.49 -36.91
N ALA A 16 -29.49 -24.57 -36.71
CA ALA A 16 -28.10 -24.73 -37.09
C ALA A 16 -27.91 -24.71 -38.61
N VAL A 17 -27.04 -23.85 -39.11
CA VAL A 17 -26.49 -23.91 -40.47
C VAL A 17 -25.12 -24.58 -40.39
N ALA A 18 -25.05 -25.77 -41.01
CA ALA A 18 -23.83 -26.49 -41.27
C ALA A 18 -23.02 -25.84 -42.39
N ALA A 19 -21.79 -25.46 -42.17
CA ALA A 19 -20.83 -25.10 -43.20
C ALA A 19 -19.75 -26.19 -43.31
N GLN A 20 -19.65 -26.68 -44.52
CA GLN A 20 -18.80 -27.80 -44.99
C GLN A 20 -17.32 -27.39 -45.01
N GLY A 21 -16.46 -28.36 -44.72
CA GLY A 21 -15.03 -28.25 -44.64
C GLY A 21 -14.32 -28.05 -45.98
N THR A 22 -13.13 -27.46 -45.88
CA THR A 22 -12.06 -27.65 -46.84
C THR A 22 -10.82 -28.16 -46.13
N ALA A 23 -10.27 -29.22 -46.68
CA ALA A 23 -9.12 -29.93 -46.20
C ALA A 23 -7.85 -29.06 -46.27
N ALA A 24 -7.04 -29.10 -45.22
CA ALA A 24 -5.67 -28.59 -45.20
C ALA A 24 -4.67 -29.73 -44.95
N ASP A 25 -3.62 -29.65 -45.69
CA ASP A 25 -2.47 -30.53 -45.90
C ASP A 25 -1.71 -30.89 -44.60
N PRO A 26 -1.33 -32.14 -44.35
CA PRO A 26 -0.60 -32.53 -43.13
C PRO A 26 0.89 -32.63 -43.40
N ARG A 27 1.65 -31.57 -43.24
CA ARG A 27 3.13 -31.59 -43.12
C ARG A 27 3.68 -30.35 -42.44
N LEU A 28 3.67 -30.32 -41.11
CA LEU A 28 4.67 -29.60 -40.32
C LEU A 28 4.66 -30.18 -38.90
N GLY A 29 5.80 -30.82 -38.56
CA GLY A 29 5.96 -31.60 -37.32
C GLY A 29 5.94 -30.72 -36.07
N SER A 30 5.09 -31.11 -35.14
CA SER A 30 5.10 -30.63 -33.75
C SER A 30 6.15 -31.45 -32.99
N GLY A 31 7.32 -30.81 -32.74
CA GLY A 31 8.25 -31.27 -31.70
C GLY A 31 7.78 -30.78 -30.32
N PRO A 32 7.82 -31.63 -29.28
CA PRO A 32 7.44 -31.21 -27.95
C PRO A 32 8.49 -30.25 -27.38
N ALA A 33 8.01 -29.17 -26.70
CA ALA A 33 8.84 -28.29 -25.90
C ALA A 33 9.52 -29.08 -24.77
N PRO A 34 10.82 -28.82 -24.45
CA PRO A 34 11.50 -29.54 -23.39
C PRO A 34 10.89 -29.16 -22.03
N ALA A 35 10.29 -30.16 -21.38
CA ALA A 35 9.98 -30.08 -19.97
C ALA A 35 11.30 -30.03 -19.18
N PHE A 36 11.58 -28.89 -18.55
CA PHE A 36 12.64 -28.78 -17.54
C PHE A 36 12.16 -29.50 -16.28
N GLY A 37 12.54 -30.76 -16.16
CA GLY A 37 12.21 -31.60 -15.01
C GLY A 37 13.02 -31.19 -13.77
N LEU A 38 12.35 -31.22 -12.63
CA LEU A 38 12.90 -31.06 -11.27
C LEU A 38 14.09 -31.99 -10.93
N GLU A 39 14.32 -33.00 -11.76
CA GLU A 39 15.44 -33.95 -11.63
C GLU A 39 16.82 -33.34 -11.92
N GLN A 40 16.89 -32.23 -12.67
CA GLN A 40 18.17 -31.50 -12.89
C GLN A 40 18.58 -30.64 -11.71
N MET A 41 17.66 -30.26 -10.81
CA MET A 41 18.00 -29.54 -9.58
C MET A 41 18.55 -30.45 -8.46
N ARG A 42 18.35 -31.75 -8.54
CA ARG A 42 18.89 -32.73 -7.57
C ARG A 42 20.34 -33.13 -7.82
N ARG A 43 20.92 -32.81 -8.99
CA ARG A 43 22.28 -33.24 -9.37
C ARG A 43 23.32 -32.13 -9.41
N ALA A 44 22.98 -30.90 -9.05
CA ALA A 44 23.96 -29.80 -8.96
C ALA A 44 24.60 -29.81 -7.57
N ASP A 45 25.80 -30.33 -7.49
CA ASP A 45 26.66 -30.27 -6.31
C ASP A 45 27.02 -28.79 -6.03
N PRO A 46 26.82 -28.26 -4.78
CA PRO A 46 27.07 -26.83 -4.48
C PRO A 46 28.53 -26.40 -4.61
N LEU A 47 29.45 -27.33 -4.82
CA LEU A 47 30.89 -27.06 -4.86
C LEU A 47 31.45 -26.81 -6.27
N ASP A 48 30.71 -27.03 -7.36
CA ASP A 48 31.23 -26.94 -8.73
C ASP A 48 31.01 -25.56 -9.39
N MET A 49 30.38 -24.61 -8.73
CA MET A 49 30.20 -23.24 -9.25
C MET A 49 31.31 -22.23 -8.88
N ARG A 50 32.43 -22.69 -8.32
CA ARG A 50 33.56 -21.82 -7.94
C ARG A 50 34.79 -21.86 -8.88
N GLN A 51 34.77 -22.65 -9.94
CA GLN A 51 35.91 -22.74 -10.84
C GLN A 51 35.47 -22.65 -12.30
N SER A 52 35.33 -21.45 -12.80
CA SER A 52 35.61 -21.08 -14.20
C SER A 52 35.17 -19.65 -14.52
N LEU A 53 35.98 -18.69 -14.08
CA LEU A 53 36.11 -17.41 -14.79
C LEU A 53 37.58 -17.04 -14.81
N PRO A 54 38.19 -16.80 -16.01
CA PRO A 54 39.58 -16.36 -16.12
C PRO A 54 39.70 -14.90 -15.69
N VAL A 55 40.59 -14.67 -14.75
CA VAL A 55 41.07 -13.35 -14.34
C VAL A 55 41.98 -12.80 -15.46
N THR A 56 41.53 -11.74 -16.13
CA THR A 56 42.43 -10.82 -16.86
C THR A 56 42.16 -9.42 -16.37
N GLN A 57 43.09 -8.90 -15.57
CA GLN A 57 43.23 -7.45 -15.37
C GLN A 57 43.81 -6.80 -16.63
N PRO A 58 43.36 -5.59 -16.96
CA PRO A 58 44.32 -4.51 -17.13
C PRO A 58 43.88 -3.20 -16.44
N ASP A 59 44.88 -2.60 -15.83
CA ASP A 59 44.92 -1.21 -15.42
C ASP A 59 44.43 -0.26 -16.51
N ARG A 60 43.40 0.54 -16.20
CA ARG A 60 43.20 1.90 -16.72
C ARG A 60 42.03 2.56 -15.99
N ARG A 61 42.32 3.63 -15.25
CA ARG A 61 41.30 4.60 -14.79
C ARG A 61 40.60 5.19 -16.01
N PRO A 62 39.26 5.25 -16.00
CA PRO A 62 38.53 6.19 -16.86
C PRO A 62 37.90 7.30 -16.03
N GLN A 63 37.94 8.46 -16.65
CA GLN A 63 37.26 9.69 -16.28
C GLN A 63 35.73 9.49 -16.30
N ALA A 64 35.04 10.23 -15.42
CA ALA A 64 33.58 10.27 -15.32
C ALA A 64 32.94 10.71 -16.65
N VAL A 65 32.15 9.82 -17.23
CA VAL A 65 31.13 10.14 -18.22
C VAL A 65 29.77 9.79 -17.61
N ARG A 66 28.94 10.81 -17.42
CA ARG A 66 27.53 10.64 -17.08
C ARG A 66 26.82 9.94 -18.25
N GLY A 67 26.38 8.72 -18.06
CA GLY A 67 25.55 7.96 -18.99
C GLY A 67 24.29 7.49 -18.26
N THR A 68 23.16 7.96 -18.72
CA THR A 68 21.82 7.49 -18.38
C THR A 68 21.62 6.06 -18.88
N GLY A 69 21.51 5.10 -17.98
CA GLY A 69 21.14 3.72 -18.29
C GLY A 69 20.28 3.17 -17.15
N GLY A 70 19.05 2.78 -17.47
CA GLY A 70 18.13 2.21 -16.50
C GLY A 70 18.65 0.91 -15.92
N GLU A 71 18.93 0.90 -14.64
CA GLU A 71 19.22 -0.29 -13.87
C GLU A 71 17.91 -0.98 -13.48
N ALA A 72 17.88 -2.29 -13.68
CA ALA A 72 16.84 -3.15 -13.11
C ALA A 72 16.86 -2.99 -11.58
N THR A 73 15.82 -2.39 -11.04
CA THR A 73 15.73 -2.04 -9.63
C THR A 73 15.76 -3.30 -8.76
N ALA A 74 16.76 -3.40 -7.91
CA ALA A 74 16.73 -4.25 -6.72
C ALA A 74 15.47 -3.91 -5.89
N PRO A 75 14.94 -4.85 -5.09
CA PRO A 75 13.82 -4.55 -4.20
C PRO A 75 14.16 -3.34 -3.33
N MET A 76 13.24 -2.36 -3.29
CA MET A 76 13.45 -1.13 -2.52
C MET A 76 13.68 -1.47 -1.06
N SER A 77 14.69 -0.84 -0.46
CA SER A 77 14.90 -0.93 0.98
C SER A 77 13.78 -0.20 1.73
N ALA A 78 13.56 -0.54 3.00
CA ALA A 78 12.63 0.20 3.85
C ALA A 78 12.92 1.72 3.90
N ILE A 79 14.18 2.10 3.65
CA ILE A 79 14.64 3.49 3.56
C ILE A 79 14.07 4.19 2.31
N ASP A 80 14.09 3.51 1.15
CA ASP A 80 13.56 4.08 -0.09
C ASP A 80 12.04 4.29 -0.03
N TRP A 81 11.34 3.39 0.68
CA TRP A 81 9.91 3.52 0.91
C TRP A 81 9.59 4.69 1.86
N LEU A 82 10.39 4.88 2.93
CA LEU A 82 10.28 6.02 3.86
C LEU A 82 10.57 7.35 3.16
N ASP A 83 11.56 7.39 2.26
CA ASP A 83 11.85 8.57 1.44
C ASP A 83 10.69 8.89 0.49
N ALA A 84 10.04 7.88 -0.09
CA ALA A 84 8.86 8.07 -0.91
C ALA A 84 7.68 8.64 -0.11
N LEU A 85 7.45 8.19 1.12
CA LEU A 85 6.43 8.75 2.02
C LEU A 85 6.73 10.20 2.44
N THR A 86 7.99 10.51 2.75
CA THR A 86 8.42 11.87 3.09
C THR A 86 8.33 12.84 1.91
N GLN A 87 8.61 12.36 0.70
CA GLN A 87 8.44 13.12 -0.54
C GLN A 87 6.97 13.27 -0.95
N ALA A 88 6.10 12.32 -0.57
CA ALA A 88 4.67 12.38 -0.79
C ALA A 88 3.93 13.38 0.14
N GLY A 89 4.64 14.18 0.93
CA GLY A 89 4.04 15.24 1.73
C GLY A 89 3.25 14.76 2.95
N ILE A 90 3.58 13.59 3.50
CA ILE A 90 3.00 13.13 4.74
C ILE A 90 3.49 14.04 5.85
N ALA A 91 2.61 14.95 6.30
CA ALA A 91 2.75 15.86 7.43
C ALA A 91 4.12 16.59 7.52
N ARG A 92 4.33 17.61 6.69
CA ARG A 92 5.28 18.67 7.05
C ARG A 92 4.62 19.58 8.09
N PRO A 93 5.27 19.87 9.24
CA PRO A 93 4.79 20.90 10.13
C PRO A 93 4.73 22.21 9.34
N GLY A 94 3.58 22.88 9.33
CA GLY A 94 3.45 24.18 8.70
C GLY A 94 4.56 25.10 9.17
N ALA A 95 5.28 25.71 8.25
CA ALA A 95 6.22 26.80 8.56
C ALA A 95 5.38 27.97 9.07
N GLY A 96 5.09 27.96 10.37
CA GLY A 96 4.59 29.12 11.08
C GLY A 96 5.61 30.21 10.89
N GLY A 97 5.19 31.33 10.27
CA GLY A 97 6.04 32.47 9.95
C GLY A 97 6.85 32.89 11.16
N ALA A 98 8.17 32.82 11.03
CA ALA A 98 9.09 33.38 12.00
C ALA A 98 8.84 34.89 12.07
N ALA A 99 8.37 35.36 13.23
CA ALA A 99 8.44 36.78 13.58
C ALA A 99 9.91 37.21 13.50
N PRO A 100 10.20 38.44 13.07
CA PRO A 100 11.58 38.96 13.01
C PRO A 100 12.20 38.92 14.40
N PHE A 101 13.32 38.21 14.52
CA PHE A 101 14.12 38.19 15.75
C PHE A 101 14.67 39.58 16.01
N ASP A 102 14.32 40.15 17.17
CA ASP A 102 14.93 41.35 17.72
C ASP A 102 16.30 40.93 18.32
N ASP A 103 17.38 41.46 17.72
CA ASP A 103 18.76 41.09 18.01
C ASP A 103 19.28 41.88 19.24
N SER A 104 18.74 41.58 20.44
CA SER A 104 19.24 42.12 21.71
C SER A 104 19.06 41.18 22.89
N GLY A 105 19.39 39.89 22.73
CA GLY A 105 19.41 38.88 23.78
C GLY A 105 20.80 38.29 23.99
N ASP A 106 21.25 38.38 25.24
CA ASP A 106 22.55 38.01 25.79
C ASP A 106 23.08 36.67 25.28
N ILE A 107 24.26 36.69 24.64
CA ILE A 107 24.97 35.50 24.07
C ILE A 107 25.37 34.48 25.14
N ALA A 108 25.26 34.81 26.43
CA ALA A 108 25.65 33.95 27.53
C ALA A 108 24.63 32.80 27.84
N GLU A 109 23.36 32.92 27.46
CA GLU A 109 22.35 31.84 27.70
C GLU A 109 22.31 30.78 26.63
N SER A 110 22.81 31.02 25.43
CA SER A 110 22.87 30.01 24.34
C SER A 110 24.08 29.07 24.41
N ALA A 111 24.96 29.22 25.42
CA ALA A 111 26.14 28.40 25.63
C ALA A 111 25.94 27.23 26.63
N LEU A 112 24.72 26.95 27.07
CA LEU A 112 24.44 25.74 27.84
C LEU A 112 24.53 24.54 26.92
N ALA A 113 25.49 23.65 27.21
CA ALA A 113 25.61 22.39 26.49
C ALA A 113 24.26 21.62 26.57
N PRO A 114 23.76 21.08 25.46
CA PRO A 114 22.53 20.30 25.49
C PRO A 114 22.67 19.19 26.52
N GLU A 115 21.65 19.05 27.36
CA GLU A 115 21.59 18.02 28.37
C GLU A 115 21.68 16.64 27.69
N VAL A 116 22.85 16.02 27.76
CA VAL A 116 23.05 14.66 27.24
C VAL A 116 22.32 13.71 28.17
N ARG A 117 21.06 13.38 27.84
CA ARG A 117 20.36 12.26 28.47
C ARG A 117 20.99 10.98 27.97
N THR A 118 21.86 10.40 28.78
CA THR A 118 22.31 9.02 28.61
C THR A 118 21.12 8.11 28.97
N LEU A 119 20.32 7.76 27.99
CA LEU A 119 19.40 6.63 28.10
C LEU A 119 20.27 5.37 28.11
N THR A 120 20.18 4.59 29.19
CA THR A 120 20.70 3.22 29.20
C THR A 120 20.00 2.47 28.07
N LEU A 121 20.77 1.71 27.28
CA LEU A 121 20.28 0.81 26.21
C LEU A 121 19.48 -0.40 26.77
N SER A 122 18.82 -0.25 27.90
CA SER A 122 17.98 -1.28 28.51
C SER A 122 16.57 -1.12 27.96
N ALA A 123 16.21 -2.06 27.07
CA ALA A 123 14.86 -2.29 26.56
C ALA A 123 14.21 -1.00 26.03
N SER A 124 14.43 -0.69 24.74
CA SER A 124 13.51 0.23 24.06
C SER A 124 12.11 -0.31 24.26
N ASP A 125 11.24 0.48 24.90
CA ASP A 125 9.83 0.12 25.04
C ASP A 125 9.27 -0.25 23.68
N ALA A 126 8.71 -1.45 23.53
CA ALA A 126 8.19 -1.90 22.24
C ALA A 126 7.09 -0.98 21.73
N GLY A 127 6.34 -0.34 22.63
CA GLY A 127 5.30 0.59 22.30
C GLY A 127 5.78 1.89 21.67
N ALA A 128 6.99 2.35 22.01
CA ALA A 128 7.64 3.52 21.40
C ALA A 128 8.22 3.22 20.01
N VAL A 129 8.14 1.99 19.54
CA VAL A 129 8.65 1.60 18.23
C VAL A 129 7.87 2.29 17.12
N GLY A 130 8.58 3.02 16.25
CA GLY A 130 8.05 3.67 15.06
C GLY A 130 9.12 3.80 13.99
N LEU A 131 8.71 4.13 12.78
CA LEU A 131 9.59 4.38 11.64
C LEU A 131 9.69 5.86 11.32
N LEU A 132 8.72 6.67 11.75
CA LEU A 132 8.62 8.09 11.48
C LEU A 132 8.79 8.88 12.79
N PRO A 133 9.91 9.60 12.97
CA PRO A 133 10.13 10.42 14.15
C PRO A 133 9.18 11.63 14.20
N ALA A 134 8.97 12.20 15.38
CA ALA A 134 8.11 13.37 15.59
C ALA A 134 8.48 14.57 14.70
N SER A 135 9.76 14.73 14.35
CA SER A 135 10.23 15.77 13.44
C SER A 135 9.72 15.64 11.99
N VAL A 136 9.32 14.42 11.60
CA VAL A 136 8.75 14.13 10.27
C VAL A 136 7.23 14.17 10.33
N THR A 137 6.63 13.56 11.35
CA THR A 137 5.17 13.47 11.47
C THR A 137 4.51 14.74 11.97
N GLY A 138 5.24 15.59 12.70
CA GLY A 138 4.66 16.70 13.45
C GLY A 138 3.82 16.26 14.66
N LEU A 139 3.70 14.96 14.92
CA LEU A 139 2.95 14.41 16.04
C LEU A 139 3.88 14.27 17.26
N PRO A 140 3.39 14.54 18.49
CA PRO A 140 4.19 14.38 19.70
C PRO A 140 4.43 12.90 20.02
N THR A 141 5.50 12.59 20.74
CA THR A 141 5.76 11.24 21.24
C THR A 141 4.69 10.74 22.22
N SER A 142 3.97 11.65 22.89
CA SER A 142 2.82 11.37 23.75
C SER A 142 1.50 11.11 22.98
N LEU A 143 1.57 10.82 21.69
CA LEU A 143 0.40 10.63 20.82
C LEU A 143 -0.68 9.70 21.40
N TRP A 144 -0.27 8.62 22.06
CA TRP A 144 -1.18 7.60 22.60
C TRP A 144 -1.40 7.71 24.11
N GLU A 145 -0.73 8.67 24.77
CA GLU A 145 -0.78 8.83 26.23
C GLU A 145 -2.21 9.02 26.73
N GLY A 146 -2.54 8.35 27.84
CA GLY A 146 -3.83 8.47 28.53
C GLY A 146 -5.01 7.74 27.85
N ALA A 147 -4.84 7.23 26.64
CA ALA A 147 -5.90 6.49 25.95
C ALA A 147 -5.95 5.02 26.41
N GLU A 148 -7.14 4.43 26.42
CA GLU A 148 -7.32 3.00 26.68
C GLU A 148 -6.81 2.19 25.48
N THR A 149 -5.82 1.31 25.68
CA THR A 149 -5.23 0.48 24.60
C THR A 149 -6.29 -0.29 23.82
N ALA A 150 -7.26 -0.92 24.49
CA ALA A 150 -8.32 -1.66 23.81
C ALA A 150 -9.25 -0.76 22.98
N ALA A 151 -9.45 0.51 23.38
CA ALA A 151 -10.20 1.46 22.59
C ALA A 151 -9.47 1.87 21.31
N LEU A 152 -8.16 2.14 21.41
CA LEU A 152 -7.32 2.44 20.25
C LEU A 152 -7.32 1.29 19.24
N ILE A 153 -7.11 0.05 19.71
CA ILE A 153 -7.11 -1.15 18.86
C ILE A 153 -8.42 -1.26 18.09
N ARG A 154 -9.55 -1.24 18.80
CA ARG A 154 -10.89 -1.32 18.18
C ARG A 154 -11.13 -0.22 17.14
N ARG A 155 -10.58 0.98 17.33
CA ARG A 155 -10.72 2.08 16.37
C ARG A 155 -9.85 1.83 15.14
N ILE A 156 -8.59 1.45 15.33
CA ILE A 156 -7.65 1.13 14.23
C ILE A 156 -8.21 0.00 13.37
N GLU A 157 -8.69 -1.09 13.99
CA GLU A 157 -9.27 -2.23 13.27
C GLU A 157 -10.49 -1.87 12.43
N ARG A 158 -11.42 -1.08 13.00
CA ARG A 158 -12.69 -0.73 12.36
C ARG A 158 -12.61 0.40 11.34
N LEU A 159 -11.48 1.13 11.33
CA LEU A 159 -11.35 2.29 10.45
C LEU A 159 -11.24 1.86 8.99
N GLU A 160 -12.28 2.18 8.22
CA GLU A 160 -12.32 1.96 6.78
C GLU A 160 -11.82 3.21 6.05
N VAL A 161 -10.70 3.07 5.33
CA VAL A 161 -10.08 4.18 4.58
C VAL A 161 -10.00 3.89 3.08
N ASP A 162 -10.63 2.83 2.62
CA ASP A 162 -10.72 2.51 1.21
C ASP A 162 -11.35 3.72 0.46
N ARG A 163 -10.71 4.14 -0.62
CA ARG A 163 -11.13 5.31 -1.42
C ARG A 163 -11.00 6.68 -0.72
N LEU A 164 -10.32 6.77 0.42
CA LEU A 164 -10.11 8.00 1.18
C LEU A 164 -8.62 8.35 1.26
N PRO A 165 -7.99 8.82 0.16
CA PRO A 165 -6.53 8.96 0.13
C PRO A 165 -5.94 9.86 1.21
N ALA A 166 -6.62 10.96 1.59
CA ALA A 166 -6.18 11.82 2.69
C ALA A 166 -6.20 11.07 4.03
N MET A 167 -7.20 10.20 4.25
CA MET A 167 -7.26 9.37 5.45
C MET A 167 -6.24 8.26 5.42
N GLN A 168 -5.96 7.66 4.25
CA GLN A 168 -4.88 6.68 4.10
C GLN A 168 -3.54 7.28 4.50
N SER A 169 -3.19 8.46 3.98
CA SER A 169 -1.95 9.15 4.33
C SER A 169 -1.85 9.43 5.82
N LEU A 170 -2.92 9.94 6.44
CA LEU A 170 -2.96 10.18 7.87
C LEU A 170 -2.85 8.88 8.68
N LEU A 171 -3.52 7.81 8.26
CA LEU A 171 -3.45 6.51 8.92
C LEU A 171 -2.03 5.94 8.89
N TYR A 172 -1.34 5.99 7.73
CA TYR A 172 0.06 5.57 7.65
C TYR A 172 0.94 6.39 8.61
N THR A 173 0.73 7.70 8.68
CA THR A 173 1.45 8.56 9.62
C THR A 173 1.25 8.09 11.05
N LEU A 174 0.02 7.79 11.47
CA LEU A 174 -0.31 7.31 12.82
C LEU A 174 0.29 5.92 13.10
N LEU A 175 0.13 4.99 12.14
CA LEU A 175 0.60 3.60 12.31
C LEU A 175 2.13 3.51 12.37
N LEU A 176 2.84 4.45 11.74
CA LEU A 176 4.29 4.45 11.65
C LEU A 176 4.97 5.46 12.57
N ALA A 177 4.22 6.31 13.25
CA ALA A 177 4.77 7.31 14.17
C ALA A 177 5.56 6.64 15.32
N GLU A 178 6.70 7.23 15.65
CA GLU A 178 7.44 6.91 16.87
C GLU A 178 6.74 7.63 18.04
N ALA A 179 6.04 6.86 18.87
CA ALA A 179 5.26 7.37 19.97
C ALA A 179 5.27 6.40 21.15
N ASP A 180 5.17 6.96 22.35
CA ASP A 180 5.14 6.21 23.60
C ASP A 180 3.82 5.39 23.71
N PRO A 181 3.86 4.21 24.36
CA PRO A 181 2.65 3.42 24.56
C PRO A 181 1.63 4.17 25.44
N PRO A 182 0.33 3.82 25.35
CA PRO A 182 -0.74 4.47 26.13
C PRO A 182 -0.51 4.46 27.64
N ASP A 183 0.05 3.37 28.17
CA ASP A 183 0.39 3.14 29.57
C ASP A 183 1.87 2.83 29.70
N ALA A 184 2.74 3.86 29.65
CA ALA A 184 4.17 3.71 29.86
C ALA A 184 4.54 3.22 31.27
N SER A 185 3.62 3.29 32.24
CA SER A 185 3.80 2.90 33.64
C SER A 185 3.18 1.55 34.04
N GLY A 186 2.49 0.86 33.10
CA GLY A 186 1.89 -0.45 33.32
C GLY A 186 2.90 -1.60 33.28
N PRO A 187 2.51 -2.83 33.71
CA PRO A 187 3.35 -3.99 33.53
C PRO A 187 3.55 -4.23 32.03
N GLN A 188 4.80 -4.13 31.59
CA GLN A 188 5.17 -4.39 30.20
C GLN A 188 4.98 -5.87 29.91
N THR A 189 4.01 -6.20 29.07
CA THR A 189 3.84 -7.55 28.54
C THR A 189 4.85 -7.75 27.40
N GLU A 190 5.31 -8.98 27.20
CA GLU A 190 6.19 -9.33 26.07
C GLU A 190 5.52 -8.97 24.73
N ASP A 191 4.20 -9.07 24.66
CA ASP A 191 3.38 -8.64 23.56
C ASP A 191 2.87 -7.22 23.83
N ASP A 192 3.13 -6.29 22.90
CA ASP A 192 2.49 -4.99 22.86
C ASP A 192 1.27 -5.06 21.95
N PRO A 193 0.04 -5.07 22.51
CA PRO A 193 -1.17 -5.22 21.72
C PRO A 193 -1.39 -4.09 20.70
N LEU A 194 -0.98 -2.84 21.02
CA LEU A 194 -1.10 -1.72 20.10
C LEU A 194 -0.14 -1.84 18.93
N LEU A 195 1.10 -2.27 19.18
CA LEU A 195 2.06 -2.53 18.11
C LEU A 195 1.57 -3.64 17.18
N LEU A 196 1.03 -4.73 17.74
CA LEU A 196 0.46 -5.81 16.94
C LEU A 196 -0.71 -5.33 16.07
N ALA A 197 -1.62 -4.53 16.62
CA ALA A 197 -2.74 -3.95 15.87
C ALA A 197 -2.28 -2.99 14.75
N ARG A 198 -1.21 -2.23 14.99
CA ARG A 198 -0.58 -1.36 13.96
C ARG A 198 -0.03 -2.20 12.81
N ILE A 199 0.68 -3.28 13.10
CA ILE A 199 1.24 -4.22 12.12
C ILE A 199 0.11 -4.90 11.33
N ASP A 200 -0.92 -5.39 12.03
CA ASP A 200 -2.06 -6.06 11.42
C ASP A 200 -2.81 -5.11 10.46
N LYS A 201 -3.02 -3.85 10.86
CA LYS A 201 -3.66 -2.84 10.00
C LYS A 201 -2.81 -2.50 8.77
N LEU A 202 -1.49 -2.41 8.89
CA LEU A 202 -0.59 -2.24 7.74
C LEU A 202 -0.70 -3.42 6.78
N ALA A 203 -0.72 -4.65 7.29
CA ALA A 203 -0.91 -5.85 6.48
C ALA A 203 -2.28 -5.87 5.78
N ASP A 204 -3.35 -5.47 6.48
CA ASP A 204 -4.70 -5.35 5.94
C ASP A 204 -4.78 -4.34 4.78
N LEU A 205 -4.07 -3.23 4.90
CA LEU A 205 -3.90 -2.26 3.81
C LEU A 205 -3.04 -2.79 2.65
N GLY A 206 -2.35 -3.91 2.81
CA GLY A 206 -1.41 -4.48 1.85
C GLY A 206 0.00 -3.91 1.94
N ALA A 207 0.29 -3.11 2.97
CA ALA A 207 1.57 -2.43 3.17
C ALA A 207 2.57 -3.35 3.90
N LEU A 208 3.02 -4.42 3.23
CA LEU A 208 3.86 -5.44 3.83
C LEU A 208 5.26 -4.93 4.15
N ASP A 209 5.85 -4.10 3.28
CA ASP A 209 7.19 -3.55 3.48
C ASP A 209 7.28 -2.74 4.80
N PRO A 210 6.41 -1.74 5.07
CA PRO A 210 6.43 -1.02 6.34
C PRO A 210 6.03 -1.88 7.54
N ALA A 211 5.11 -2.85 7.37
CA ALA A 211 4.78 -3.77 8.44
C ALA A 211 5.99 -4.61 8.87
N MET A 212 6.74 -5.16 7.91
CA MET A 212 7.98 -5.90 8.19
C MET A 212 9.06 -5.01 8.80
N ALA A 213 9.25 -3.78 8.28
CA ALA A 213 10.21 -2.84 8.85
C ALA A 213 9.87 -2.48 10.32
N LEU A 214 8.58 -2.33 10.65
CA LEU A 214 8.13 -2.09 12.01
C LEU A 214 8.43 -3.29 12.93
N ILE A 215 8.22 -4.52 12.44
CA ILE A 215 8.58 -5.75 13.15
C ILE A 215 10.10 -5.83 13.36
N GLU A 216 10.90 -5.53 12.34
CA GLU A 216 12.36 -5.51 12.43
C GLU A 216 12.85 -4.50 13.48
N ARG A 217 12.25 -3.32 13.52
CA ARG A 217 12.55 -2.28 14.49
C ARG A 217 12.21 -2.70 15.92
N ALA A 218 11.11 -3.45 16.09
CA ALA A 218 10.67 -3.99 17.39
C ALA A 218 11.48 -5.18 17.87
N GLY A 219 12.16 -5.90 16.96
CA GLY A 219 12.87 -7.16 17.22
C GLY A 219 11.97 -8.37 16.96
N GLN A 220 12.17 -9.03 15.82
CA GLN A 220 11.30 -10.09 15.26
C GLN A 220 11.04 -11.28 16.20
N THR A 221 11.96 -11.55 17.14
CA THR A 221 11.89 -12.69 18.06
C THR A 221 11.55 -12.29 19.49
N ARG A 222 11.10 -11.05 19.67
CA ARG A 222 10.80 -10.51 21.01
C ARG A 222 9.61 -11.23 21.65
N SER A 223 8.60 -11.57 20.85
CA SER A 223 7.45 -12.35 21.32
C SER A 223 6.99 -13.35 20.26
N PRO A 224 6.31 -14.44 20.68
CA PRO A 224 5.72 -15.40 19.75
C PRO A 224 4.70 -14.78 18.79
N ALA A 225 3.90 -13.82 19.27
CA ALA A 225 2.90 -13.15 18.46
C ALA A 225 3.52 -12.26 17.36
N LEU A 226 4.64 -11.58 17.68
CA LEU A 226 5.37 -10.78 16.71
C LEU A 226 6.09 -11.67 15.70
N PHE A 227 6.67 -12.79 16.15
CA PHE A 227 7.31 -13.76 15.28
C PHE A 227 6.31 -14.39 14.28
N ALA A 228 5.11 -14.73 14.73
CA ALA A 228 4.06 -15.27 13.87
C ALA A 228 3.73 -14.31 12.71
N ARG A 229 3.58 -13.02 12.98
CA ARG A 229 3.35 -11.99 11.97
C ARG A 229 4.54 -11.84 11.01
N TRP A 230 5.75 -11.84 11.56
CA TRP A 230 6.95 -11.82 10.71
C TRP A 230 7.02 -13.03 9.77
N PHE A 231 6.70 -14.23 10.28
CA PHE A 231 6.62 -15.44 9.47
C PHE A 231 5.59 -15.32 8.34
N ASP A 232 4.37 -14.92 8.67
CA ASP A 232 3.27 -14.79 7.70
C ASP A 232 3.56 -13.74 6.62
N LEU A 233 4.02 -12.56 7.01
CA LEU A 233 4.39 -11.50 6.06
C LEU A 233 5.59 -11.91 5.20
N SER A 234 6.54 -12.66 5.76
CA SER A 234 7.69 -13.19 5.01
C SER A 234 7.26 -14.23 3.97
N LEU A 235 6.25 -15.05 4.25
CA LEU A 235 5.66 -15.97 3.27
C LEU A 235 5.05 -15.22 2.08
N LEU A 236 4.25 -14.18 2.34
CA LEU A 236 3.63 -13.37 1.30
C LEU A 236 4.63 -12.54 0.50
N SER A 237 5.71 -12.09 1.15
CA SER A 237 6.79 -11.35 0.50
C SER A 237 7.82 -12.27 -0.18
N GLY A 238 7.76 -13.59 0.09
CA GLY A 238 8.70 -14.60 -0.39
C GLY A 238 10.09 -14.48 0.21
N LEU A 239 10.16 -14.00 1.44
CA LEU A 239 11.36 -13.87 2.26
C LEU A 239 11.43 -14.92 3.37
N GLU A 240 10.66 -16.01 3.23
CA GLU A 240 10.49 -17.08 4.22
C GLU A 240 11.79 -17.75 4.66
N SER A 241 12.88 -17.60 3.92
CA SER A 241 14.17 -18.21 4.27
C SER A 241 14.75 -17.72 5.61
N GLN A 242 14.45 -16.46 6.00
CA GLN A 242 14.96 -15.92 7.26
C GLN A 242 14.23 -16.50 8.49
N PRO A 243 12.89 -16.40 8.60
CA PRO A 243 12.18 -17.02 9.70
C PRO A 243 12.35 -18.54 9.74
N CYS A 244 12.43 -19.23 8.58
CA CYS A 244 12.68 -20.66 8.56
C CYS A 244 14.06 -21.05 9.12
N ARG A 245 15.12 -20.29 8.86
CA ARG A 245 16.41 -20.51 9.53
C ARG A 245 16.33 -20.29 11.04
N ARG A 246 15.53 -19.31 11.48
CA ARG A 246 15.34 -19.08 12.91
C ARG A 246 14.62 -20.26 13.57
N ILE A 247 13.54 -20.77 12.95
CA ILE A 247 12.82 -21.98 13.42
C ILE A 247 13.75 -23.20 13.47
N ALA A 248 14.69 -23.36 12.53
CA ALA A 248 15.63 -24.48 12.55
C ALA A 248 16.60 -24.43 13.74
N THR A 249 16.95 -23.22 14.21
CA THR A 249 17.83 -23.05 15.39
C THR A 249 17.06 -23.04 16.71
N ASP A 250 15.80 -22.65 16.69
CA ASP A 250 14.91 -22.51 17.85
C ASP A 250 13.51 -22.98 17.44
N PRO A 251 13.25 -24.31 17.45
CA PRO A 251 12.00 -24.87 16.95
C PRO A 251 10.76 -24.46 17.75
N ASP A 252 10.91 -24.05 18.99
CA ASP A 252 9.81 -23.69 19.88
C ASP A 252 9.19 -22.33 19.53
N ILE A 253 9.91 -21.49 18.74
CA ILE A 253 9.38 -20.22 18.26
C ILE A 253 8.42 -20.38 17.08
N ALA A 254 8.32 -21.58 16.48
CA ALA A 254 7.45 -21.82 15.31
C ALA A 254 5.98 -21.50 15.62
N PRO A 255 5.28 -20.74 14.76
CA PRO A 255 3.88 -20.37 15.01
C PRO A 255 2.93 -21.58 15.06
N SER A 256 3.26 -22.65 14.35
CA SER A 256 2.48 -23.89 14.31
C SER A 256 3.38 -25.10 13.96
N GLN A 257 2.87 -26.31 14.19
CA GLN A 257 3.54 -27.52 13.73
C GLN A 257 3.68 -27.54 12.20
N ALA A 258 2.67 -27.09 11.48
CA ALA A 258 2.72 -26.96 10.03
C ALA A 258 3.84 -26.03 9.56
N ALA A 259 4.00 -24.87 10.21
CA ALA A 259 5.10 -23.94 9.94
C ALA A 259 6.48 -24.58 10.20
N ARG A 260 6.61 -25.35 11.29
CA ARG A 260 7.83 -26.06 11.60
C ARG A 260 8.19 -27.11 10.52
N ILE A 261 7.22 -27.95 10.13
CA ILE A 261 7.39 -28.96 9.08
C ILE A 261 7.80 -28.29 7.75
N PHE A 262 7.08 -27.24 7.33
CA PHE A 262 7.40 -26.48 6.13
C PHE A 262 8.84 -25.93 6.17
N CYS A 263 9.26 -25.34 7.30
CA CYS A 263 10.58 -24.76 7.44
C CYS A 263 11.71 -25.81 7.48
N MET A 264 11.50 -27.00 8.04
CA MET A 264 12.48 -28.09 7.97
C MET A 264 12.72 -28.48 6.51
N ALA A 265 11.65 -28.69 5.72
CA ALA A 265 11.76 -28.99 4.31
C ALA A 265 12.45 -27.84 3.52
N ARG A 266 12.10 -26.59 3.81
CA ARG A 266 12.73 -25.40 3.17
C ARG A 266 14.22 -25.28 3.48
N ASN A 267 14.67 -25.78 4.62
CA ASN A 267 16.08 -25.85 5.01
C ASN A 267 16.77 -27.16 4.53
N SER A 268 16.13 -27.90 3.62
CA SER A 268 16.61 -29.15 3.03
C SER A 268 16.68 -30.35 4.01
N ASP A 269 16.03 -30.27 5.16
CA ASP A 269 15.90 -31.37 6.12
C ASP A 269 14.57 -32.11 5.91
N TRP A 270 14.50 -32.80 4.78
CA TRP A 270 13.30 -33.51 4.33
C TRP A 270 12.93 -34.70 5.22
N ASP A 271 13.94 -35.41 5.75
CA ASP A 271 13.72 -36.57 6.61
C ASP A 271 13.08 -36.17 7.93
N THR A 272 13.58 -35.10 8.55
CA THR A 272 12.98 -34.52 9.77
C THR A 272 11.58 -33.98 9.49
N ALA A 273 11.36 -33.31 8.35
CA ALA A 273 10.04 -32.80 7.97
C ALA A 273 9.02 -33.95 7.81
N ALA A 274 9.40 -35.05 7.15
CA ALA A 274 8.54 -36.22 6.98
C ALA A 274 8.19 -36.88 8.32
N LEU A 275 9.20 -37.08 9.19
CA LEU A 275 8.98 -37.65 10.52
C LEU A 275 8.05 -36.78 11.37
N LEU A 276 8.23 -35.45 11.32
CA LEU A 276 7.35 -34.51 12.03
C LEU A 276 5.92 -34.56 11.48
N LEU A 277 5.73 -34.67 10.15
CA LEU A 277 4.41 -34.80 9.53
C LEU A 277 3.69 -36.07 10.00
N GLU A 278 4.36 -37.23 9.94
CA GLU A 278 3.80 -38.50 10.40
C GLU A 278 3.44 -38.45 11.90
N THR A 279 4.31 -37.88 12.71
CA THR A 279 4.09 -37.74 14.17
C THR A 279 2.91 -36.82 14.46
N ALA A 280 2.86 -35.65 13.80
CA ALA A 280 1.81 -34.66 14.00
C ALA A 280 0.45 -35.17 13.51
N GLY A 281 0.42 -35.90 12.37
CA GLY A 281 -0.77 -36.57 11.87
C GLY A 281 -1.29 -37.66 12.82
N ALA A 282 -0.39 -38.50 13.35
CA ALA A 282 -0.76 -39.52 14.34
C ALA A 282 -1.30 -38.92 15.65
N LEU A 283 -0.83 -37.74 16.05
CA LEU A 283 -1.29 -37.01 17.23
C LEU A 283 -2.52 -36.13 16.98
N GLY A 284 -2.93 -35.95 15.71
CA GLY A 284 -4.03 -35.09 15.34
C GLY A 284 -3.79 -33.60 15.66
N THR A 285 -2.54 -33.13 15.55
CA THR A 285 -2.16 -31.74 15.86
C THR A 285 -2.14 -30.82 14.63
N LEU A 286 -2.42 -31.37 13.45
CA LEU A 286 -2.54 -30.62 12.19
C LEU A 286 -4.00 -30.47 11.79
N GLU A 287 -4.35 -29.32 11.22
CA GLU A 287 -5.63 -29.16 10.55
C GLU A 287 -5.67 -30.03 9.28
N PRO A 288 -6.85 -30.57 8.91
CA PRO A 288 -6.94 -31.47 7.73
C PRO A 288 -6.46 -30.86 6.42
N SER A 289 -6.54 -29.55 6.25
CA SER A 289 -6.03 -28.82 5.08
C SER A 289 -4.51 -28.73 5.09
N GLU A 290 -3.92 -28.50 6.26
CA GLU A 290 -2.46 -28.48 6.45
C GLU A 290 -1.84 -29.84 6.18
N GLU A 291 -2.42 -30.89 6.78
CA GLU A 291 -1.94 -32.26 6.61
C GLU A 291 -1.94 -32.70 5.13
N ARG A 292 -3.04 -32.45 4.41
CA ARG A 292 -3.13 -32.78 2.98
C ARG A 292 -2.10 -32.05 2.13
N LEU A 293 -1.96 -30.73 2.33
CA LEU A 293 -1.02 -29.92 1.55
C LEU A 293 0.44 -30.26 1.88
N LEU A 294 0.76 -30.46 3.17
CA LEU A 294 2.10 -30.86 3.59
C LEU A 294 2.47 -32.25 3.10
N THR A 295 1.52 -33.21 3.13
CA THR A 295 1.73 -34.56 2.58
C THR A 295 2.11 -34.46 1.10
N ARG A 296 1.36 -33.70 0.30
CA ARG A 296 1.65 -33.55 -1.13
C ARG A 296 2.95 -32.76 -1.36
N PHE A 297 3.24 -31.77 -0.55
CA PHE A 297 4.47 -30.98 -0.63
C PHE A 297 5.73 -31.83 -0.35
N LEU A 298 5.67 -32.76 0.60
CA LEU A 298 6.81 -33.60 0.97
C LEU A 298 6.96 -34.83 0.08
N HIS A 299 5.87 -35.35 -0.50
CA HIS A 299 5.85 -36.56 -1.30
C HIS A 299 5.55 -36.28 -2.79
N VAL A 300 6.47 -35.58 -3.45
CA VAL A 300 6.35 -35.18 -4.88
C VAL A 300 6.10 -36.41 -5.80
N ASP A 301 6.59 -37.59 -5.43
CA ASP A 301 6.41 -38.81 -6.21
C ASP A 301 4.95 -39.31 -6.24
N LEU A 302 4.08 -38.83 -5.36
CA LEU A 302 2.64 -39.15 -5.34
C LEU A 302 1.81 -38.26 -6.29
N ASP A 303 2.45 -37.29 -6.96
CA ASP A 303 1.75 -36.24 -7.71
C ASP A 303 1.48 -36.61 -9.18
N ASP A 304 2.14 -37.66 -9.72
CA ASP A 304 1.93 -38.11 -11.12
C ASP A 304 0.48 -38.59 -11.32
N GLY A 305 -0.38 -37.70 -11.85
CA GLY A 305 -1.78 -37.98 -12.13
C GLY A 305 -2.74 -37.84 -10.95
N ALA A 306 -2.31 -37.25 -9.85
CA ALA A 306 -3.18 -36.98 -8.70
C ALA A 306 -4.26 -35.93 -9.02
N VAL A 307 -5.46 -36.14 -8.50
CA VAL A 307 -6.56 -35.16 -8.62
C VAL A 307 -6.20 -33.90 -7.84
N PRO A 308 -6.44 -32.67 -8.39
CA PRO A 308 -6.23 -31.43 -7.67
C PRO A 308 -6.91 -31.43 -6.29
N LEU A 309 -6.26 -30.86 -5.30
CA LEU A 309 -6.84 -30.74 -3.96
C LEU A 309 -7.95 -29.68 -3.98
N PRO A 310 -9.03 -29.87 -3.21
CA PRO A 310 -9.98 -28.79 -3.01
C PRO A 310 -9.29 -27.63 -2.31
N PRO A 311 -9.59 -26.36 -2.73
CA PRO A 311 -9.00 -25.20 -2.09
C PRO A 311 -9.34 -25.16 -0.60
N PRO A 312 -8.44 -24.68 0.27
CA PRO A 312 -8.72 -24.51 1.68
C PRO A 312 -9.93 -23.57 1.91
N THR A 313 -10.75 -23.88 2.90
CA THR A 313 -11.89 -23.02 3.27
C THR A 313 -11.43 -21.68 3.81
N GLU A 314 -10.34 -21.70 4.58
CA GLU A 314 -9.64 -20.52 5.09
C GLU A 314 -8.20 -20.56 4.58
N VAL A 315 -7.79 -19.52 3.87
CA VAL A 315 -6.47 -19.44 3.24
C VAL A 315 -5.52 -18.66 4.13
N THR A 316 -4.69 -19.37 4.88
CA THR A 316 -3.57 -18.75 5.61
C THR A 316 -2.38 -18.50 4.67
N PRO A 317 -1.42 -17.62 5.02
CA PRO A 317 -0.20 -17.41 4.23
C PRO A 317 0.60 -18.70 4.00
N LEU A 318 0.63 -19.61 4.98
CA LEU A 318 1.29 -20.90 4.84
C LEU A 318 0.57 -21.81 3.83
N LEU A 319 -0.76 -21.94 3.93
CA LEU A 319 -1.54 -22.75 2.99
C LEU A 319 -1.46 -22.21 1.56
N PHE A 320 -1.47 -20.87 1.41
CA PHE A 320 -1.25 -20.20 0.12
C PHE A 320 0.10 -20.60 -0.49
N ARG A 321 1.18 -20.57 0.29
CA ARG A 321 2.51 -20.91 -0.17
C ARG A 321 2.69 -22.41 -0.44
N LEU A 322 2.03 -23.27 0.34
CA LEU A 322 2.00 -24.72 0.09
C LEU A 322 1.26 -25.04 -1.21
N SER A 323 0.10 -24.40 -1.45
CA SER A 323 -0.65 -24.57 -2.70
C SER A 323 0.18 -24.17 -3.93
N GLU A 324 0.92 -23.07 -3.85
CA GLU A 324 1.84 -22.69 -4.93
C GLU A 324 2.99 -23.69 -5.10
N ALA A 325 3.55 -24.18 -3.98
CA ALA A 325 4.68 -25.10 -4.02
C ALA A 325 4.34 -26.47 -4.64
N ILE A 326 3.09 -26.92 -4.51
CA ILE A 326 2.59 -28.15 -5.15
C ILE A 326 2.06 -27.93 -6.57
N GLY A 327 2.17 -26.71 -7.13
CA GLY A 327 1.71 -26.42 -8.48
C GLY A 327 0.21 -26.12 -8.61
N GLU A 328 -0.50 -25.89 -7.51
CA GLU A 328 -1.92 -25.53 -7.45
C GLU A 328 -2.11 -24.10 -6.92
N PRO A 329 -1.60 -23.04 -7.61
CA PRO A 329 -1.62 -21.68 -7.10
C PRO A 329 -3.05 -21.16 -6.93
N LEU A 330 -3.31 -20.47 -5.83
CA LEU A 330 -4.58 -19.82 -5.55
C LEU A 330 -4.58 -18.38 -6.13
N PRO A 331 -5.68 -17.93 -6.78
CA PRO A 331 -5.78 -16.57 -7.27
C PRO A 331 -5.82 -15.58 -6.10
N THR A 332 -5.01 -14.52 -6.17
CA THR A 332 -4.95 -13.50 -5.12
C THR A 332 -6.10 -12.51 -5.17
N SER A 333 -6.84 -12.42 -6.30
CA SER A 333 -7.98 -11.52 -6.50
C SER A 333 -9.06 -11.65 -5.42
N ASP A 334 -9.31 -12.88 -4.98
CA ASP A 334 -10.37 -13.23 -4.04
C ASP A 334 -9.88 -13.35 -2.58
N LEU A 335 -8.57 -13.14 -2.38
CA LEU A 335 -7.94 -13.20 -1.05
C LEU A 335 -7.78 -11.79 -0.45
N PRO A 336 -7.52 -11.67 0.86
CA PRO A 336 -7.18 -10.41 1.50
C PRO A 336 -6.10 -9.62 0.75
N ARG A 337 -6.09 -8.30 0.89
CA ARG A 337 -5.22 -7.40 0.09
C ARG A 337 -3.73 -7.71 0.25
N ALA A 338 -3.31 -8.16 1.43
CA ALA A 338 -1.93 -8.58 1.70
C ALA A 338 -1.38 -9.59 0.67
N TYR A 339 -2.23 -10.51 0.19
CA TYR A 339 -1.83 -11.54 -0.78
C TYR A 339 -1.49 -10.96 -2.16
N ALA A 340 -2.07 -9.82 -2.53
CA ALA A 340 -1.74 -9.15 -3.80
C ALA A 340 -0.25 -8.77 -3.89
N TYR A 341 0.42 -8.56 -2.75
CA TYR A 341 1.85 -8.29 -2.72
C TYR A 341 2.68 -9.41 -3.37
N TYR A 342 2.24 -10.65 -3.27
CA TYR A 342 2.92 -11.81 -3.87
C TYR A 342 3.01 -11.73 -5.39
N ASP A 343 1.97 -11.23 -6.06
CA ASP A 343 1.92 -11.12 -7.52
C ASP A 343 2.88 -10.05 -8.08
N LEU A 344 3.29 -9.08 -7.26
CA LEU A 344 4.31 -8.09 -7.64
C LEU A 344 5.67 -8.71 -7.97
N ARG A 345 5.91 -9.96 -7.58
CA ARG A 345 7.13 -10.71 -7.89
C ARG A 345 7.21 -11.20 -9.34
N GLY A 346 6.16 -10.98 -10.13
CA GLY A 346 6.11 -11.30 -11.56
C GLY A 346 5.93 -12.79 -11.90
N ARG A 347 5.74 -13.67 -10.91
CA ARG A 347 5.55 -15.12 -11.14
C ARG A 347 4.21 -15.44 -11.79
N ALA A 348 3.17 -14.73 -11.44
CA ALA A 348 1.83 -14.88 -11.99
C ALA A 348 1.64 -14.19 -13.36
N GLY A 349 2.71 -13.59 -13.90
CA GLY A 349 2.71 -12.86 -15.16
C GLY A 349 2.35 -11.37 -15.01
N TRP A 350 2.61 -10.60 -16.07
CA TRP A 350 2.54 -9.13 -16.02
C TRP A 350 1.12 -8.60 -15.75
N LYS A 351 0.08 -9.26 -16.29
CA LYS A 351 -1.31 -8.85 -16.04
C LYS A 351 -1.65 -8.93 -14.54
N ALA A 352 -1.35 -10.07 -13.91
CA ALA A 352 -1.60 -10.25 -12.48
C ALA A 352 -0.80 -9.26 -11.63
N ALA A 353 0.47 -9.00 -12.00
CA ALA A 353 1.28 -7.98 -11.32
C ALA A 353 0.71 -6.58 -11.44
N LEU A 354 0.13 -6.20 -12.59
CA LEU A 354 -0.55 -4.91 -12.78
C LEU A 354 -1.84 -4.81 -11.96
N GLU A 355 -2.69 -5.85 -11.98
CA GLU A 355 -3.93 -5.89 -11.20
C GLU A 355 -3.65 -5.82 -9.69
N ALA A 356 -2.62 -6.53 -9.22
CA ALA A 356 -2.13 -6.46 -7.86
C ALA A 356 -1.59 -5.06 -7.51
N ALA A 357 -0.81 -4.46 -8.41
CA ALA A 357 -0.26 -3.13 -8.23
C ALA A 357 -1.36 -2.06 -8.11
N GLU A 358 -2.38 -2.09 -8.98
CA GLU A 358 -3.53 -1.20 -8.86
C GLU A 358 -4.27 -1.40 -7.54
N ARG A 359 -4.47 -2.67 -7.12
CA ARG A 359 -5.15 -3.00 -5.87
C ARG A 359 -4.43 -2.45 -4.65
N LEU A 360 -3.09 -2.53 -4.63
CA LEU A 360 -2.25 -2.02 -3.55
C LEU A 360 -2.09 -0.50 -3.60
N ALA A 361 -1.98 0.09 -4.80
CA ALA A 361 -1.87 1.53 -4.96
C ALA A 361 -3.13 2.28 -4.50
N ARG A 362 -4.33 1.67 -4.64
CA ARG A 362 -5.61 2.24 -4.17
C ARG A 362 -5.66 2.48 -2.67
N THR A 363 -4.82 1.83 -1.89
CA THR A 363 -4.69 2.02 -0.43
C THR A 363 -3.41 2.71 -0.03
N GLY A 364 -2.63 3.20 -1.00
CA GLY A 364 -1.33 3.81 -0.73
C GLY A 364 -0.25 2.80 -0.32
N ALA A 365 -0.53 1.48 -0.38
CA ALA A 365 0.43 0.44 0.00
C ALA A 365 1.55 0.25 -1.03
N LEU A 366 1.34 0.70 -2.27
CA LEU A 366 2.34 0.66 -3.33
C LEU A 366 2.70 2.09 -3.75
N PRO A 367 3.98 2.51 -3.64
CA PRO A 367 4.44 3.82 -4.10
C PRO A 367 4.20 4.04 -5.60
N GLU A 368 3.94 5.27 -5.98
CA GLU A 368 3.56 5.67 -7.34
C GLU A 368 4.65 5.38 -8.36
N ASN A 369 5.92 5.56 -7.99
CA ASN A 369 7.07 5.25 -8.86
C ASN A 369 7.17 3.74 -9.16
N ARG A 370 6.87 2.88 -8.18
CA ARG A 370 6.83 1.43 -8.36
C ARG A 370 5.63 1.02 -9.24
N LEU A 371 4.47 1.64 -9.04
CA LEU A 371 3.30 1.48 -9.91
C LEU A 371 3.66 1.84 -11.35
N LEU A 372 4.26 3.02 -11.60
CA LEU A 372 4.70 3.46 -12.91
C LEU A 372 5.73 2.48 -13.52
N GLY A 373 6.67 1.98 -12.72
CA GLY A 373 7.63 0.97 -13.15
C GLY A 373 6.97 -0.31 -13.68
N LEU A 374 5.92 -0.78 -13.01
CA LEU A 374 5.15 -1.95 -13.46
C LEU A 374 4.36 -1.65 -14.75
N TYR A 375 3.74 -0.47 -14.86
CA TYR A 375 3.07 -0.04 -16.08
C TYR A 375 4.02 0.09 -17.26
N SER A 376 5.26 0.48 -17.03
CA SER A 376 6.30 0.64 -18.06
C SER A 376 7.08 -0.64 -18.36
N GLY A 377 6.87 -1.72 -17.59
CA GLY A 377 7.64 -2.97 -17.64
C GLY A 377 7.45 -3.82 -18.88
N GLY A 378 6.52 -3.48 -19.78
CA GLY A 378 6.24 -4.25 -20.99
C GLY A 378 5.40 -3.49 -22.00
N ARG A 379 5.00 -4.19 -23.07
CA ARG A 379 4.04 -3.66 -24.04
C ARG A 379 2.71 -4.41 -23.90
N PRO A 380 1.55 -3.72 -23.95
CA PRO A 380 0.27 -4.38 -23.94
C PRO A 380 0.18 -5.43 -25.03
N SER A 381 -0.19 -6.66 -24.66
CA SER A 381 -0.28 -7.80 -25.58
C SER A 381 -1.66 -7.95 -26.23
N ALA A 382 -2.63 -7.19 -25.74
CA ALA A 382 -4.02 -7.22 -26.18
C ALA A 382 -4.64 -5.82 -26.02
N SER A 383 -5.90 -5.66 -26.41
CA SER A 383 -6.73 -4.49 -26.12
C SER A 383 -7.80 -4.85 -25.09
N GLY A 384 -8.38 -3.82 -24.47
CA GLY A 384 -9.43 -3.94 -23.47
C GLY A 384 -8.95 -3.95 -22.03
N GLY A 385 -9.73 -3.36 -21.15
CA GLY A 385 -9.51 -3.34 -19.70
C GLY A 385 -8.17 -2.75 -19.30
N ILE A 386 -7.37 -3.52 -18.54
CA ILE A 386 -6.08 -3.05 -18.01
C ILE A 386 -5.08 -2.69 -19.14
N TRP A 387 -5.17 -3.35 -20.29
CA TRP A 387 -4.25 -3.09 -21.40
C TRP A 387 -4.45 -1.72 -22.03
N ASP A 388 -5.70 -1.25 -22.14
CA ASP A 388 -6.01 0.10 -22.62
C ASP A 388 -5.49 1.15 -21.62
N ARG A 389 -5.62 0.89 -20.30
CA ARG A 389 -5.05 1.77 -19.27
C ARG A 389 -3.53 1.86 -19.37
N VAL A 390 -2.86 0.71 -19.53
CA VAL A 390 -1.41 0.68 -19.73
C VAL A 390 -0.99 1.47 -20.95
N ALA A 391 -1.68 1.26 -22.10
CA ALA A 391 -1.38 1.97 -23.34
C ALA A 391 -1.55 3.49 -23.20
N ALA A 392 -2.65 3.93 -22.58
CA ALA A 392 -2.94 5.34 -22.35
C ALA A 392 -1.88 6.00 -21.43
N LEU A 393 -1.54 5.36 -20.32
CA LEU A 393 -0.54 5.89 -19.40
C LEU A 393 0.86 5.93 -20.04
N GLN A 394 1.29 4.86 -20.74
CA GLN A 394 2.57 4.82 -21.43
C GLN A 394 2.68 5.92 -22.51
N ALA A 395 1.60 6.16 -23.29
CA ALA A 395 1.58 7.22 -24.30
C ALA A 395 1.75 8.60 -23.66
N PHE A 396 1.05 8.86 -22.57
CA PHE A 396 1.14 10.12 -21.85
C PHE A 396 2.51 10.29 -21.17
N ASP A 397 3.01 9.25 -20.47
CA ASP A 397 4.31 9.29 -19.80
C ASP A 397 5.46 9.56 -20.79
N ALA A 398 5.42 8.92 -21.96
CA ALA A 398 6.37 9.18 -23.03
C ALA A 398 6.30 10.63 -23.56
N ALA A 399 5.09 11.17 -23.69
CA ALA A 399 4.87 12.55 -24.18
C ALA A 399 5.38 13.60 -23.19
N ILE A 400 5.01 13.46 -21.89
CA ILE A 400 5.37 14.44 -20.85
C ILE A 400 6.82 14.25 -20.37
N GLY A 401 7.37 13.03 -20.49
CA GLY A 401 8.73 12.66 -20.06
C GLY A 401 9.81 13.02 -21.10
N ALA A 402 9.45 13.41 -22.31
CA ALA A 402 10.41 13.77 -23.34
C ALA A 402 11.31 14.95 -22.89
N PRO A 403 12.60 14.99 -23.30
CA PRO A 403 13.51 16.10 -22.95
C PRO A 403 13.00 17.48 -23.41
N ARG A 404 12.16 17.50 -24.44
CA ARG A 404 11.41 18.67 -24.94
C ARG A 404 10.00 18.21 -25.25
N PRO A 405 9.08 18.25 -24.28
CA PRO A 405 7.72 17.80 -24.46
C PRO A 405 7.01 18.60 -25.57
N ASP A 406 6.42 17.88 -26.51
CA ASP A 406 5.51 18.50 -27.47
C ASP A 406 4.18 18.78 -26.77
N ARG A 407 3.84 20.07 -26.63
CA ARG A 407 2.63 20.50 -25.94
C ARG A 407 1.34 19.98 -26.59
N ALA A 408 1.33 19.82 -27.93
CA ALA A 408 0.18 19.27 -28.62
C ALA A 408 0.00 17.78 -28.29
N LEU A 409 1.06 17.00 -28.31
CA LEU A 409 1.04 15.58 -27.98
C LEU A 409 0.67 15.35 -26.51
N VAL A 410 1.20 16.16 -25.58
CA VAL A 410 0.83 16.07 -24.16
C VAL A 410 -0.67 16.35 -23.98
N ARG A 411 -1.24 17.37 -24.67
CA ARG A 411 -2.67 17.69 -24.61
C ARG A 411 -3.56 16.59 -25.20
N GLU A 412 -3.07 15.90 -26.21
CA GLU A 412 -3.77 14.78 -26.85
C GLU A 412 -3.79 13.54 -25.94
N THR A 413 -2.67 13.23 -25.29
CA THR A 413 -2.49 12.00 -24.50
C THR A 413 -2.96 12.14 -23.05
N LEU A 414 -3.04 13.34 -22.48
CA LEU A 414 -3.45 13.56 -21.09
C LEU A 414 -4.90 13.11 -20.78
N PRO A 415 -5.94 13.47 -21.59
CA PRO A 415 -7.31 13.08 -21.27
C PRO A 415 -7.52 11.56 -21.19
N PRO A 416 -7.08 10.73 -22.16
CA PRO A 416 -7.24 9.28 -22.05
C PRO A 416 -6.44 8.67 -20.90
N ALA A 417 -5.26 9.20 -20.57
CA ALA A 417 -4.49 8.74 -19.42
C ALA A 417 -5.20 9.08 -18.09
N TRP A 418 -5.76 10.28 -17.98
CA TRP A 418 -6.52 10.69 -16.80
C TRP A 418 -7.78 9.84 -16.62
N GLU A 419 -8.58 9.63 -17.68
CA GLU A 419 -9.77 8.79 -17.65
C GLU A 419 -9.41 7.34 -17.22
N ALA A 420 -8.34 6.79 -17.78
CA ALA A 420 -7.82 5.47 -17.41
C ALA A 420 -7.45 5.38 -15.92
N MET A 421 -6.88 6.44 -15.34
CA MET A 421 -6.53 6.47 -13.90
C MET A 421 -7.78 6.69 -13.03
N GLN A 422 -8.76 7.46 -13.47
CA GLN A 422 -10.05 7.59 -12.80
C GLN A 422 -10.79 6.26 -12.75
N ASP A 423 -10.83 5.50 -13.84
CA ASP A 423 -11.45 4.17 -13.88
C ASP A 423 -10.76 3.17 -12.95
N ALA A 424 -9.45 3.33 -12.77
CA ALA A 424 -8.66 2.54 -11.82
C ALA A 424 -8.71 3.09 -10.39
N ARG A 425 -9.26 4.28 -10.13
CA ARG A 425 -9.24 5.02 -8.85
C ARG A 425 -7.82 5.29 -8.36
N LEU A 426 -6.99 5.78 -9.26
CA LEU A 426 -5.56 6.07 -9.04
C LEU A 426 -5.24 7.54 -9.33
N GLU A 427 -6.23 8.45 -9.21
CA GLU A 427 -6.09 9.89 -9.50
C GLU A 427 -5.02 10.53 -8.63
N THR A 428 -4.95 10.15 -7.35
CA THR A 428 -3.95 10.68 -6.42
C THR A 428 -2.55 10.15 -6.74
N SER A 429 -2.42 8.88 -7.12
CA SER A 429 -1.14 8.33 -7.60
C SER A 429 -0.68 9.02 -8.89
N PHE A 430 -1.61 9.29 -9.81
CA PHE A 430 -1.32 10.07 -11.02
C PHE A 430 -0.90 11.51 -10.67
N ALA A 431 -1.57 12.13 -9.70
CA ALA A 431 -1.24 13.47 -9.25
C ALA A 431 0.17 13.52 -8.63
N ALA A 432 0.53 12.58 -7.78
CA ALA A 432 1.86 12.50 -7.18
C ALA A 432 2.98 12.37 -8.24
N LEU A 433 2.73 11.61 -9.32
CA LEU A 433 3.70 11.43 -10.40
C LEU A 433 3.87 12.66 -11.32
N TYR A 434 2.77 13.36 -11.62
CA TYR A 434 2.77 14.26 -12.78
C TYR A 434 2.42 15.71 -12.45
N ALA A 435 1.94 16.05 -11.24
CA ALA A 435 1.48 17.41 -10.92
C ALA A 435 2.53 18.47 -11.22
N GLY A 436 3.78 18.30 -10.80
CA GLY A 436 4.84 19.26 -11.04
C GLY A 436 5.12 19.51 -12.54
N ARG A 437 5.04 18.44 -13.37
CA ARG A 437 5.22 18.57 -14.83
C ARG A 437 4.01 19.20 -15.51
N LEU A 438 2.81 18.99 -14.96
CA LEU A 438 1.55 19.52 -15.46
C LEU A 438 1.26 20.97 -15.00
N ALA A 439 2.00 21.50 -14.03
CA ALA A 439 1.77 22.84 -13.51
C ALA A 439 1.70 23.94 -14.59
N THR A 440 2.56 23.86 -15.62
CA THR A 440 2.58 24.83 -16.72
C THR A 440 1.36 24.70 -17.67
N TYR A 441 0.63 23.58 -17.64
CA TYR A 441 -0.59 23.38 -18.41
C TYR A 441 -1.83 23.82 -17.62
N ALA A 442 -1.79 23.82 -16.30
CA ALA A 442 -2.91 24.19 -15.44
C ALA A 442 -3.39 25.64 -15.64
N ALA A 443 -2.52 26.50 -16.14
CA ALA A 443 -2.87 27.88 -16.51
C ALA A 443 -3.66 28.00 -17.84
N GLU A 444 -3.86 26.89 -18.59
CA GLU A 444 -4.57 26.90 -19.87
C GLU A 444 -6.07 26.65 -19.67
N GLY A 445 -6.90 27.23 -20.56
CA GLY A 445 -8.36 27.19 -20.43
C GLY A 445 -9.05 25.99 -21.10
N ASP A 446 -8.29 25.13 -21.76
CA ASP A 446 -8.80 23.98 -22.51
C ASP A 446 -9.10 22.75 -21.60
N ALA A 447 -9.47 21.62 -22.20
CA ALA A 447 -9.77 20.40 -21.47
C ALA A 447 -8.54 19.85 -20.74
N ALA A 448 -7.36 19.89 -21.40
CA ALA A 448 -6.10 19.44 -20.79
C ALA A 448 -5.68 20.32 -19.61
N GLY A 449 -5.86 21.64 -19.73
CA GLY A 449 -5.59 22.58 -18.62
C GLY A 449 -6.48 22.32 -17.40
N ARG A 450 -7.76 21.99 -17.59
CA ARG A 450 -8.65 21.62 -16.47
C ARG A 450 -8.22 20.33 -15.78
N ILE A 451 -7.79 19.31 -16.55
CA ILE A 451 -7.24 18.07 -16.00
C ILE A 451 -5.94 18.37 -15.24
N ALA A 452 -5.05 19.16 -15.83
CA ALA A 452 -3.80 19.55 -15.19
C ALA A 452 -4.03 20.29 -13.85
N LEU A 453 -5.03 21.19 -13.80
CA LEU A 453 -5.41 21.86 -12.55
C LEU A 453 -5.95 20.87 -11.50
N ARG A 454 -6.85 19.94 -11.91
CA ARG A 454 -7.32 18.88 -10.98
C ARG A 454 -6.18 18.03 -10.46
N THR A 455 -5.28 17.60 -11.35
CA THR A 455 -4.08 16.84 -10.98
C THR A 455 -3.22 17.60 -9.98
N LEU A 456 -2.99 18.89 -10.20
CA LEU A 456 -2.22 19.73 -9.30
C LEU A 456 -2.88 19.84 -7.91
N LEU A 457 -4.20 20.07 -7.86
CA LEU A 457 -4.95 20.18 -6.61
C LEU A 457 -5.08 18.87 -5.81
N LEU A 458 -4.90 17.71 -6.46
CA LEU A 458 -4.87 16.40 -5.82
C LEU A 458 -3.46 15.94 -5.44
N ALA A 459 -2.43 16.72 -5.78
CA ALA A 459 -1.05 16.41 -5.40
C ALA A 459 -0.86 16.49 -3.87
N PRO A 460 0.13 15.79 -3.32
CA PRO A 460 0.43 15.84 -1.89
C PRO A 460 0.72 17.25 -1.38
N ASP A 461 1.41 18.07 -2.16
CA ASP A 461 1.66 19.49 -1.87
C ASP A 461 1.30 20.36 -3.08
N PRO A 462 0.05 20.83 -3.18
CA PRO A 462 -0.40 21.62 -4.31
C PRO A 462 0.08 23.07 -4.26
N THR A 463 0.55 23.60 -3.12
CA THR A 463 0.74 25.04 -2.88
C THR A 463 1.85 25.66 -3.72
N ASP A 464 2.93 24.94 -3.99
CA ASP A 464 4.12 25.44 -4.68
C ASP A 464 3.86 26.02 -6.08
N HIS A 465 2.75 25.62 -6.73
CA HIS A 465 2.46 26.00 -8.10
C HIS A 465 1.19 26.86 -8.26
N LEU A 466 0.44 27.11 -7.18
CA LEU A 466 -0.87 27.77 -7.26
C LEU A 466 -0.80 29.27 -7.55
N ASP A 467 0.33 29.93 -7.23
CA ASP A 467 0.44 31.40 -7.37
C ASP A 467 0.46 31.85 -8.82
N ALA A 468 0.89 30.99 -9.74
CA ALA A 468 0.89 31.25 -11.17
C ALA A 468 -0.49 31.05 -11.85
N ILE A 469 -1.48 30.52 -11.11
CA ILE A 469 -2.78 30.14 -11.68
C ILE A 469 -3.83 31.18 -11.35
N SER A 470 -4.40 31.80 -12.38
CA SER A 470 -5.55 32.69 -12.26
C SER A 470 -6.85 31.92 -12.53
N PRO A 471 -7.83 31.98 -11.62
CA PRO A 471 -9.11 31.30 -11.81
C PRO A 471 -9.90 31.90 -12.97
N ARG A 472 -10.56 31.04 -13.77
CA ARG A 472 -11.39 31.41 -14.92
C ARG A 472 -12.87 31.18 -14.67
N THR A 473 -13.19 30.36 -13.69
CA THR A 473 -14.56 30.04 -13.30
C THR A 473 -14.74 30.22 -11.78
N PRO A 474 -15.96 30.41 -11.28
CA PRO A 474 -16.23 30.43 -9.84
C PRO A 474 -15.78 29.15 -9.14
N THR A 475 -15.91 27.99 -9.81
CA THR A 475 -15.44 26.71 -9.27
C THR A 475 -13.91 26.68 -9.12
N GLU A 476 -13.16 27.13 -10.14
CA GLU A 476 -11.70 27.24 -10.05
C GLU A 476 -11.28 28.21 -8.93
N ALA A 477 -11.96 29.35 -8.82
CA ALA A 477 -11.68 30.32 -7.76
C ALA A 477 -11.87 29.72 -6.36
N PHE A 478 -12.95 28.97 -6.17
CA PHE A 478 -13.23 28.29 -4.90
C PHE A 478 -12.21 27.20 -4.60
N LEU A 479 -11.87 26.33 -5.55
CA LEU A 479 -10.89 25.27 -5.38
C LEU A 479 -9.50 25.81 -5.05
N LEU A 480 -9.07 26.90 -5.70
CA LEU A 480 -7.80 27.57 -5.42
C LEU A 480 -7.80 28.24 -4.02
N ALA A 481 -8.92 28.84 -3.61
CA ALA A 481 -9.07 29.39 -2.27
C ALA A 481 -9.04 28.28 -1.21
N LEU A 482 -9.71 27.16 -1.47
CA LEU A 482 -9.72 25.98 -0.60
C LEU A 482 -8.32 25.38 -0.44
N ALA A 483 -7.58 25.22 -1.53
CA ALA A 483 -6.20 24.73 -1.49
C ALA A 483 -5.27 25.64 -0.66
N ARG A 484 -5.56 26.95 -0.60
CA ARG A 484 -4.88 27.92 0.27
C ARG A 484 -5.44 27.97 1.71
N GLY A 485 -6.42 27.12 2.04
CA GLY A 485 -7.08 27.10 3.36
C GLY A 485 -8.04 28.28 3.63
N ARG A 486 -8.50 28.97 2.60
CA ARG A 486 -9.34 30.18 2.71
C ARG A 486 -10.59 30.12 1.83
N PRO A 487 -11.39 29.05 1.91
CA PRO A 487 -12.61 28.91 1.09
C PRO A 487 -13.68 29.94 1.42
N ASP A 488 -13.63 30.56 2.61
CA ASP A 488 -14.51 31.64 3.08
C ASP A 488 -14.36 32.95 2.30
N GLN A 489 -13.24 33.15 1.58
CA GLN A 489 -12.97 34.36 0.79
C GLN A 489 -13.68 34.34 -0.57
N VAL A 490 -14.29 33.24 -0.96
CA VAL A 490 -14.92 33.07 -2.28
C VAL A 490 -16.29 32.44 -2.10
N GLU A 491 -17.28 32.90 -2.87
CA GLU A 491 -18.61 32.31 -2.88
C GLU A 491 -18.56 30.85 -3.33
N ALA A 492 -19.19 29.95 -2.55
CA ALA A 492 -19.21 28.53 -2.84
C ALA A 492 -20.12 28.23 -4.06
N PRO A 493 -19.59 27.59 -5.12
CA PRO A 493 -20.31 27.40 -6.39
C PRO A 493 -21.39 26.32 -6.34
N SER A 494 -21.45 25.51 -5.30
CA SER A 494 -22.40 24.41 -5.14
C SER A 494 -22.73 24.16 -3.67
N GLU A 495 -23.80 23.36 -3.40
CA GLU A 495 -24.14 22.94 -2.03
C GLU A 495 -23.01 22.16 -1.37
N ARG A 496 -22.39 21.21 -2.10
CA ARG A 496 -21.24 20.43 -1.60
C ARG A 496 -20.07 21.35 -1.23
N ALA A 497 -19.78 22.36 -2.06
CA ALA A 497 -18.75 23.37 -1.78
C ALA A 497 -19.11 24.19 -0.53
N ARG A 498 -20.39 24.54 -0.29
CA ARG A 498 -20.83 25.24 0.91
C ARG A 498 -20.66 24.40 2.17
N ILE A 499 -20.95 23.10 2.11
CA ILE A 499 -20.75 22.18 3.22
C ILE A 499 -19.27 22.08 3.57
N VAL A 500 -18.40 21.93 2.56
CA VAL A 500 -16.94 21.93 2.73
C VAL A 500 -16.46 23.24 3.34
N ALA A 501 -16.91 24.40 2.82
CA ALA A 501 -16.52 25.72 3.32
C ALA A 501 -16.88 25.90 4.81
N ARG A 502 -18.04 25.40 5.26
CA ARG A 502 -18.41 25.43 6.68
C ARG A 502 -17.39 24.73 7.57
N GLY A 503 -16.75 23.65 7.12
CA GLY A 503 -15.69 22.98 7.87
C GLY A 503 -14.46 23.86 8.14
N PHE A 504 -14.30 24.97 7.42
CA PHE A 504 -13.26 25.98 7.64
C PHE A 504 -13.73 27.17 8.49
N SER A 505 -15.03 27.23 8.82
CA SER A 505 -15.57 28.27 9.71
C SER A 505 -15.24 27.98 11.18
N ALA A 506 -14.89 29.02 11.92
CA ALA A 506 -14.72 28.94 13.37
C ALA A 506 -16.02 28.67 14.14
N GLU A 507 -17.18 28.83 13.47
CA GLU A 507 -18.50 28.61 14.08
C GLU A 507 -18.95 27.15 14.02
N THR A 508 -18.20 26.27 13.34
CA THR A 508 -18.58 24.85 13.20
C THR A 508 -18.34 24.12 14.51
N GLU A 509 -19.44 23.67 15.12
CA GLU A 509 -19.39 22.91 16.35
C GLU A 509 -18.86 21.50 16.12
N LEU A 510 -17.99 21.04 17.01
CA LEU A 510 -17.50 19.66 17.02
C LEU A 510 -18.52 18.74 17.73
N PRO A 511 -18.63 17.47 17.31
CA PRO A 511 -19.40 16.49 18.06
C PRO A 511 -18.96 16.42 19.53
N PRO A 512 -19.88 16.37 20.51
CA PRO A 512 -19.54 16.46 21.93
C PRO A 512 -18.55 15.41 22.44
N ARG A 513 -18.50 14.25 21.78
CA ARG A 513 -17.53 13.20 22.10
C ARG A 513 -16.13 13.60 21.67
N LEU A 514 -15.99 14.10 20.45
CA LEU A 514 -14.72 14.53 19.90
C LEU A 514 -14.15 15.74 20.65
N ALA A 515 -15.02 16.72 20.97
CA ALA A 515 -14.63 17.87 21.79
C ALA A 515 -14.05 17.43 23.15
N ARG A 516 -14.68 16.48 23.82
CA ARG A 516 -14.16 15.91 25.09
C ARG A 516 -12.79 15.24 24.90
N LEU A 517 -12.60 14.42 23.85
CA LEU A 517 -11.29 13.78 23.60
C LEU A 517 -10.18 14.82 23.42
N ILE A 518 -10.49 15.94 22.77
CA ILE A 518 -9.54 17.05 22.59
C ILE A 518 -9.27 17.76 23.92
N ASP A 519 -10.32 18.05 24.69
CA ASP A 519 -10.22 18.73 25.99
C ASP A 519 -9.45 17.86 27.01
N ASP A 520 -9.62 16.54 26.96
CA ASP A 520 -8.92 15.57 27.82
C ASP A 520 -7.47 15.31 27.34
N GLY A 521 -7.04 15.87 26.20
CA GLY A 521 -5.68 15.69 25.64
C GLY A 521 -5.43 14.34 25.01
N LEU A 522 -6.46 13.54 24.73
CA LEU A 522 -6.37 12.19 24.12
C LEU A 522 -6.17 12.31 22.60
N LEU A 523 -5.01 12.84 22.19
CA LEU A 523 -4.75 13.27 20.82
C LEU A 523 -4.93 12.13 19.80
N GLY A 524 -4.30 10.98 20.01
CA GLY A 524 -4.38 9.85 19.08
C GLY A 524 -5.81 9.30 18.93
N GLU A 525 -6.56 9.21 20.04
CA GLU A 525 -7.95 8.79 20.02
C GLU A 525 -8.85 9.82 19.32
N ALA A 526 -8.59 11.10 19.52
CA ALA A 526 -9.31 12.19 18.87
C ALA A 526 -9.07 12.21 17.34
N ILE A 527 -7.85 11.96 16.90
CA ILE A 527 -7.54 11.85 15.45
C ILE A 527 -8.28 10.66 14.83
N LEU A 528 -8.24 9.49 15.46
CA LEU A 528 -8.96 8.30 14.97
C LEU A 528 -10.48 8.51 14.94
N GLU A 529 -11.05 9.23 15.93
CA GLU A 529 -12.48 9.60 15.93
C GLU A 529 -12.81 10.56 14.79
N ALA A 530 -11.97 11.57 14.54
CA ALA A 530 -12.14 12.51 13.42
C ALA A 530 -12.09 11.79 12.06
N MET A 531 -11.18 10.82 11.90
CA MET A 531 -11.10 9.98 10.70
C MET A 531 -12.35 9.12 10.52
N GLN A 532 -12.87 8.53 11.59
CA GLN A 532 -14.11 7.75 11.55
C GLN A 532 -15.32 8.63 11.17
N LEU A 533 -15.39 9.83 11.70
CA LEU A 533 -16.43 10.81 11.36
C LEU A 533 -16.36 11.18 9.86
N TYR A 534 -15.15 11.37 9.34
CA TYR A 534 -14.96 11.63 7.91
C TYR A 534 -15.36 10.41 7.05
N SER A 535 -15.03 9.19 7.45
CA SER A 535 -15.47 7.97 6.77
C SER A 535 -16.99 7.91 6.68
N PHE A 536 -17.71 8.14 7.78
CA PHE A 536 -19.17 8.18 7.79
C PHE A 536 -19.75 9.29 6.89
N ALA A 537 -19.10 10.45 6.84
CA ALA A 537 -19.50 11.52 5.93
C ALA A 537 -19.43 11.07 4.46
N MET A 538 -18.40 10.28 4.10
CA MET A 538 -18.23 9.75 2.74
C MET A 538 -19.16 8.58 2.43
N GLU A 539 -19.63 7.86 3.42
CA GLU A 539 -20.64 6.79 3.30
C GLU A 539 -22.08 7.32 3.15
N GLY A 540 -22.28 8.64 3.19
CA GLY A 540 -23.55 9.28 2.95
C GLY A 540 -24.08 10.16 4.08
N ASN A 541 -23.40 10.23 5.22
CA ASN A 541 -23.73 11.11 6.35
C ASN A 541 -23.24 12.55 6.08
N VAL A 542 -23.79 13.20 5.07
CA VAL A 542 -23.34 14.52 4.60
C VAL A 542 -23.25 15.57 5.75
N GLY A 543 -24.06 15.41 6.81
CA GLY A 543 -24.02 16.26 7.99
C GLY A 543 -22.71 16.24 8.76
N ASP A 544 -21.95 15.14 8.67
CA ASP A 544 -20.68 14.95 9.36
C ASP A 544 -19.48 15.56 8.60
N THR A 545 -19.66 15.98 7.33
CA THR A 545 -18.57 16.51 6.49
C THR A 545 -17.92 17.77 7.09
N ALA A 546 -18.72 18.78 7.44
CA ALA A 546 -18.18 20.01 8.00
C ALA A 546 -17.56 19.79 9.39
N PRO A 547 -18.21 19.05 10.33
CA PRO A 547 -17.60 18.70 11.61
C PRO A 547 -16.30 17.91 11.49
N ALA A 548 -16.18 16.97 10.54
CA ALA A 548 -14.95 16.20 10.33
C ALA A 548 -13.78 17.09 9.87
N ILE A 549 -14.02 17.98 8.90
CA ILE A 549 -13.01 18.94 8.44
C ILE A 549 -12.61 19.90 9.58
N ALA A 550 -13.57 20.42 10.34
CA ALA A 550 -13.32 21.28 11.49
C ALA A 550 -12.51 20.56 12.58
N ALA A 551 -12.75 19.25 12.77
CA ALA A 551 -12.01 18.42 13.70
C ALA A 551 -10.53 18.31 13.34
N PHE A 552 -10.19 18.02 12.08
CA PHE A 552 -8.79 17.99 11.65
C PHE A 552 -8.09 19.32 11.89
N ARG A 553 -8.77 20.43 11.64
CA ARG A 553 -8.24 21.76 11.89
C ARG A 553 -8.03 22.04 13.38
N ALA A 554 -9.00 21.67 14.21
CA ALA A 554 -8.88 21.80 15.67
C ALA A 554 -7.73 20.97 16.26
N LEU A 555 -7.41 19.83 15.62
CA LEU A 555 -6.28 18.97 15.95
C LEU A 555 -4.95 19.43 15.34
N GLY A 556 -4.90 20.58 14.66
CA GLY A 556 -3.70 21.10 14.00
C GLY A 556 -3.36 20.41 12.67
N LEU A 557 -4.23 19.55 12.14
CA LEU A 557 -4.04 18.80 10.89
C LEU A 557 -4.60 19.57 9.69
N GLU A 558 -4.15 20.83 9.50
CA GLU A 558 -4.68 21.74 8.47
C GLU A 558 -4.45 21.21 7.04
N GLU A 559 -3.31 20.58 6.78
CA GLU A 559 -3.01 19.98 5.47
C GLU A 559 -3.94 18.81 5.17
N THR A 560 -4.18 17.93 6.14
CA THR A 560 -5.15 16.84 6.02
C THR A 560 -6.56 17.38 5.77
N ALA A 561 -6.97 18.43 6.48
CA ALA A 561 -8.27 19.06 6.29
C ALA A 561 -8.44 19.60 4.86
N ARG A 562 -7.41 20.28 4.31
CA ARG A 562 -7.42 20.79 2.93
C ARG A 562 -7.44 19.67 1.90
N ALA A 563 -6.57 18.65 2.06
CA ALA A 563 -6.53 17.50 1.17
C ALA A 563 -7.87 16.74 1.15
N ALA A 564 -8.43 16.44 2.33
CA ALA A 564 -9.72 15.80 2.47
C ALA A 564 -10.85 16.62 1.79
N ALA A 565 -10.87 17.92 2.01
CA ALA A 565 -11.85 18.83 1.42
C ALA A 565 -11.75 18.92 -0.11
N LEU A 566 -10.52 18.97 -0.67
CA LEU A 566 -10.29 18.95 -2.11
C LEU A 566 -10.70 17.61 -2.71
N GLN A 567 -10.40 16.49 -2.06
CA GLN A 567 -10.78 15.16 -2.51
C GLN A 567 -12.30 14.98 -2.56
N ILE A 568 -13.05 15.51 -1.59
CA ILE A 568 -14.53 15.54 -1.62
C ILE A 568 -15.05 16.20 -2.90
N LEU A 569 -14.39 17.25 -3.40
CA LEU A 569 -14.86 18.02 -4.55
C LEU A 569 -14.30 17.54 -5.89
N LEU A 570 -13.18 16.81 -5.89
CA LEU A 570 -12.42 16.49 -7.08
C LEU A 570 -12.44 15.01 -7.45
N LEU A 571 -12.54 14.09 -6.47
CA LEU A 571 -12.69 12.66 -6.75
C LEU A 571 -14.15 12.36 -7.11
N ASP A 572 -14.35 11.61 -8.18
CA ASP A 572 -15.69 11.25 -8.62
C ASP A 572 -16.35 10.24 -7.66
N ASP A 573 -17.62 10.48 -7.35
CA ASP A 573 -18.50 9.57 -6.59
C ASP A 573 -18.96 8.36 -7.46
N ARG A 574 -18.16 7.87 -8.36
CA ARG A 574 -18.48 6.64 -9.09
C ARG A 574 -18.42 5.45 -8.13
N GLY A 575 -19.57 5.20 -7.50
CA GLY A 575 -19.82 4.19 -6.49
C GLY A 575 -19.70 2.77 -6.98
#